data_d6fa284c7c42f028d48aca572897f45c
#
_entry.id   d6fa284c7c42f028d48aca572897f45c
#
_cell.length_a   1.000
_cell.length_b   1.000
_cell.length_c   1.000
_cell.angle_alpha   90.00
_cell.angle_beta   90.00
_cell.angle_gamma   90.00
#
_symmetry.space_group_name_H-M   'P 1'
#
loop_
_entity.id
_entity.type
_entity.pdbx_description
1 polymer ?
#
loop_
_entity_poly.entity_id
_entity_poly.type
_entity_poly.pdbx_seq_one_letter_code
_entity_poly.pdbx_strand_id
1 'polypeptide(L)'
;MTANDFRKLALSFPEAIESAHMDHPDFRVRGKIFATLGYPDKDSGVVKLTPDEQRKFIRSNPNFFEAVKGAWGRRGNTSVHLPAANVDQVREALSAAWRNTAPKRLAETC
;
A
#
# COMPACT_ATOMS: atom_id res chain seq x y z
N MET A 1 7.78 9.30 -7.72
CA MET A 1 7.69 7.94 -8.31
C MET A 1 6.46 7.84 -9.19
N THR A 2 6.45 6.91 -10.12
CA THR A 2 5.33 6.71 -11.03
C THR A 2 4.46 5.55 -10.55
N ALA A 3 3.27 5.41 -11.16
CA ALA A 3 2.40 4.25 -10.92
C ALA A 3 3.15 2.94 -11.23
N ASN A 4 3.95 2.93 -12.29
CA ASN A 4 4.71 1.73 -12.67
C ASN A 4 5.79 1.39 -11.64
N ASP A 5 6.41 2.40 -11.02
CA ASP A 5 7.37 2.19 -9.93
C ASP A 5 6.68 1.53 -8.73
N PHE A 6 5.50 2.03 -8.37
CA PHE A 6 4.69 1.45 -7.30
C PHE A 6 4.33 -0.01 -7.61
N ARG A 7 3.91 -0.27 -8.85
CA ARG A 7 3.59 -1.63 -9.30
C ARG A 7 4.78 -2.58 -9.13
N LYS A 8 5.95 -2.14 -9.57
CA LYS A 8 7.16 -2.97 -9.45
C LYS A 8 7.50 -3.27 -7.99
N LEU A 9 7.38 -2.27 -7.11
CA LEU A 9 7.62 -2.47 -5.68
C LEU A 9 6.63 -3.48 -5.10
N ALA A 10 5.35 -3.30 -5.37
CA ALA A 10 4.32 -4.20 -4.83
C ALA A 10 4.53 -5.65 -5.29
N LEU A 11 4.90 -5.82 -6.57
CA LEU A 11 5.12 -7.16 -7.13
C LEU A 11 6.44 -7.79 -6.70
N SER A 12 7.32 -7.04 -6.04
CA SER A 12 8.59 -7.58 -5.54
C SER A 12 8.44 -8.43 -4.28
N PHE A 13 7.29 -8.35 -3.61
CA PHE A 13 7.05 -9.13 -2.39
C PHE A 13 6.65 -10.57 -2.73
N PRO A 14 6.99 -11.55 -1.86
CA PRO A 14 6.71 -12.96 -2.15
C PRO A 14 5.23 -13.23 -2.45
N GLU A 15 4.98 -14.00 -3.50
CA GLU A 15 3.65 -14.42 -3.93
C GLU A 15 2.69 -13.25 -4.25
N ALA A 16 3.22 -12.04 -4.44
CA ALA A 16 2.40 -10.90 -4.82
C ALA A 16 1.98 -11.02 -6.28
N ILE A 17 0.69 -10.82 -6.55
CA ILE A 17 0.15 -10.83 -7.90
C ILE A 17 -0.67 -9.56 -8.12
N GLU A 18 -0.76 -9.13 -9.36
CA GLU A 18 -1.61 -8.02 -9.75
C GLU A 18 -2.96 -8.55 -10.22
N SER A 19 -4.04 -7.90 -9.76
CA SER A 19 -5.39 -8.13 -10.24
C SER A 19 -6.06 -6.76 -10.35
N ALA A 20 -7.38 -6.71 -10.33
CA ALA A 20 -8.11 -5.44 -10.40
C ALA A 20 -9.48 -5.59 -9.76
N HIS A 21 -10.00 -4.45 -9.28
CA HIS A 21 -11.38 -4.34 -8.83
C HIS A 21 -11.87 -2.94 -9.16
N MET A 22 -13.11 -2.83 -9.65
CA MET A 22 -13.74 -1.55 -9.98
C MET A 22 -12.85 -0.64 -10.83
N ASP A 23 -12.18 -1.25 -11.83
CA ASP A 23 -11.27 -0.57 -12.75
C ASP A 23 -9.96 -0.04 -12.13
N HIS A 24 -9.66 -0.43 -10.89
CA HIS A 24 -8.40 -0.09 -10.26
C HIS A 24 -7.50 -1.32 -10.15
N PRO A 25 -6.23 -1.22 -10.59
CA PRO A 25 -5.27 -2.29 -10.34
C PRO A 25 -5.09 -2.51 -8.84
N ASP A 26 -5.02 -3.76 -8.41
CA ASP A 26 -4.71 -4.08 -7.03
C ASP A 26 -3.63 -5.15 -6.97
N PHE A 27 -3.05 -5.29 -5.78
CA PHE A 27 -1.98 -6.25 -5.52
C PHE A 27 -2.39 -7.14 -4.38
N ARG A 28 -2.30 -8.46 -4.61
CA ARG A 28 -2.82 -9.47 -3.69
C ARG A 28 -1.75 -10.46 -3.29
N VAL A 29 -1.90 -10.97 -2.09
CA VAL A 29 -1.15 -12.13 -1.60
C VAL A 29 -2.15 -13.14 -1.06
N ARG A 30 -2.09 -14.36 -1.60
CA ARG A 30 -3.04 -15.42 -1.24
C ARG A 30 -4.50 -14.97 -1.34
N GLY A 31 -4.84 -14.22 -2.40
CA GLY A 31 -6.19 -13.78 -2.69
C GLY A 31 -6.67 -12.55 -1.93
N LYS A 32 -5.84 -11.97 -1.06
CA LYS A 32 -6.20 -10.78 -0.26
C LYS A 32 -5.45 -9.56 -0.72
N ILE A 33 -6.15 -8.45 -0.89
CA ILE A 33 -5.57 -7.18 -1.37
C ILE A 33 -4.74 -6.53 -0.26
N PHE A 34 -3.50 -6.14 -0.57
CA PHE A 34 -2.67 -5.37 0.35
C PHE A 34 -2.34 -3.96 -0.18
N ALA A 35 -2.56 -3.70 -1.47
CA ALA A 35 -2.33 -2.39 -2.06
C ALA A 35 -3.19 -2.20 -3.30
N THR A 36 -3.43 -0.93 -3.68
CA THR A 36 -4.26 -0.56 -4.82
C THR A 36 -3.60 0.62 -5.53
N LEU A 37 -3.76 0.71 -6.85
CA LEU A 37 -3.32 1.86 -7.66
C LEU A 37 -4.53 2.62 -8.20
N GLY A 38 -4.33 3.93 -8.44
CA GLY A 38 -5.34 4.74 -9.09
C GLY A 38 -6.49 5.20 -8.19
N TYR A 39 -6.30 5.16 -6.88
CA TYR A 39 -7.29 5.61 -5.91
C TYR A 39 -6.56 6.37 -4.80
N PRO A 40 -7.07 7.50 -4.32
CA PRO A 40 -8.33 8.18 -4.71
C PRO A 40 -8.27 8.91 -6.06
N ASP A 41 -7.10 9.01 -6.68
CA ASP A 41 -6.95 9.58 -8.01
C ASP A 41 -5.85 8.84 -8.79
N LYS A 42 -5.65 9.23 -10.06
CA LYS A 42 -4.70 8.55 -10.95
C LYS A 42 -3.24 8.61 -10.48
N ASP A 43 -2.90 9.60 -9.66
CA ASP A 43 -1.53 9.79 -9.17
C ASP A 43 -1.32 9.21 -7.77
N SER A 44 -2.23 8.39 -7.31
CA SER A 44 -2.20 7.84 -5.95
C SER A 44 -2.24 6.33 -5.94
N GLY A 45 -1.70 5.77 -4.86
CA GLY A 45 -1.89 4.38 -4.49
C GLY A 45 -2.41 4.32 -3.07
N VAL A 46 -2.83 3.12 -2.64
CA VAL A 46 -3.30 2.87 -1.27
C VAL A 46 -2.56 1.66 -0.73
N VAL A 47 -2.13 1.74 0.52
CA VAL A 47 -1.50 0.64 1.25
C VAL A 47 -2.35 0.31 2.48
N LYS A 48 -2.49 -0.97 2.76
CA LYS A 48 -3.35 -1.46 3.84
C LYS A 48 -2.57 -1.59 5.14
N LEU A 49 -2.52 -0.50 5.90
CA LEU A 49 -1.82 -0.43 7.17
C LEU A 49 -2.76 -0.66 8.35
N THR A 50 -2.19 -0.89 9.53
CA THR A 50 -2.96 -0.78 10.77
C THR A 50 -3.08 0.71 11.13
N PRO A 51 -4.05 1.10 11.98
CA PRO A 51 -4.15 2.50 12.41
C PRO A 51 -2.87 3.04 13.04
N ASP A 52 -2.16 2.23 13.82
CA ASP A 52 -0.89 2.65 14.43
C ASP A 52 0.19 2.88 13.38
N GLU A 53 0.32 1.99 12.41
CA GLU A 53 1.27 2.14 11.30
C GLU A 53 0.91 3.38 10.47
N GLN A 54 -0.36 3.57 10.18
CA GLN A 54 -0.84 4.73 9.45
C GLN A 54 -0.36 6.03 10.11
N ARG A 55 -0.58 6.16 11.41
CA ARG A 55 -0.16 7.37 12.15
C ARG A 55 1.34 7.58 12.07
N LYS A 56 2.11 6.51 12.19
CA LYS A 56 3.57 6.56 12.13
C LYS A 56 4.06 7.03 10.77
N PHE A 57 3.54 6.44 9.68
CA PHE A 57 3.94 6.81 8.33
C PHE A 57 3.52 8.24 7.98
N ILE A 58 2.31 8.65 8.35
CA ILE A 58 1.84 10.03 8.10
C ILE A 58 2.69 11.02 8.88
N ARG A 59 3.02 10.72 10.13
CA ARG A 59 3.86 11.61 10.95
C ARG A 59 5.23 11.81 10.32
N SER A 60 5.82 10.75 9.79
CA SER A 60 7.16 10.82 9.18
C SER A 60 7.15 11.52 7.83
N ASN A 61 6.08 11.37 7.05
CA ASN A 61 6.02 11.88 5.68
C ASN A 61 4.63 12.39 5.33
N PRO A 62 4.18 13.49 5.97
CA PRO A 62 2.82 14.01 5.77
C PRO A 62 2.59 14.60 4.39
N ASN A 63 3.65 14.84 3.61
CA ASN A 63 3.54 15.41 2.27
C ASN A 63 3.12 14.38 1.21
N PHE A 64 3.21 13.08 1.50
CA PHE A 64 2.75 12.08 0.53
C PHE A 64 1.96 10.91 1.14
N PHE A 65 1.91 10.76 2.46
CA PHE A 65 1.02 9.81 3.11
C PHE A 65 -0.17 10.53 3.72
N GLU A 66 -1.38 10.01 3.49
CA GLU A 66 -2.61 10.57 4.02
C GLU A 66 -3.62 9.46 4.27
N ALA A 67 -4.40 9.58 5.35
CA ALA A 67 -5.45 8.61 5.61
C ALA A 67 -6.51 8.70 4.50
N VAL A 68 -6.96 7.54 4.01
CA VAL A 68 -8.09 7.49 3.08
C VAL A 68 -9.32 8.02 3.80
N LYS A 69 -10.18 8.75 3.11
CA LYS A 69 -11.39 9.32 3.71
C LYS A 69 -12.37 8.25 4.15
N GLY A 70 -13.08 8.51 5.24
CA GLY A 70 -14.16 7.67 5.73
C GLY A 70 -13.69 6.45 6.52
N ALA A 71 -14.54 5.43 6.55
CA ALA A 71 -14.31 4.24 7.37
C ALA A 71 -13.05 3.47 6.97
N TRP A 72 -12.70 3.47 5.70
CA TRP A 72 -11.49 2.80 5.22
C TRP A 72 -10.23 3.40 5.83
N GLY A 73 -10.16 4.74 5.87
CA GLY A 73 -9.04 5.43 6.51
C GLY A 73 -8.97 5.14 8.00
N ARG A 74 -10.12 5.05 8.67
CA ARG A 74 -10.16 4.72 10.10
C ARG A 74 -9.63 3.32 10.39
N ARG A 75 -9.71 2.42 9.40
CA ARG A 75 -9.17 1.06 9.53
C ARG A 75 -7.67 0.97 9.23
N GLY A 76 -7.06 2.08 8.81
CA GLY A 76 -5.63 2.15 8.53
C GLY A 76 -5.27 2.28 7.06
N ASN A 77 -6.22 2.21 6.14
CA ASN A 77 -5.91 2.39 4.71
C ASN A 77 -5.35 3.79 4.48
N THR A 78 -4.19 3.85 3.83
CA THR A 78 -3.41 5.07 3.70
C THR A 78 -3.10 5.31 2.24
N SER A 79 -3.41 6.53 1.75
CA SER A 79 -3.09 6.89 0.38
C SER A 79 -1.65 7.39 0.28
N VAL A 80 -1.05 7.15 -0.87
CA VAL A 80 0.31 7.57 -1.21
C VAL A 80 0.21 8.48 -2.42
N HIS A 81 0.61 9.74 -2.27
CA HIS A 81 0.67 10.66 -3.40
C HIS A 81 1.99 10.45 -4.13
N LEU A 82 1.93 9.69 -5.23
CA LEU A 82 3.12 9.17 -5.91
C LEU A 82 4.10 10.23 -6.39
N PRO A 83 3.66 11.36 -6.99
CA PRO A 83 4.62 12.37 -7.46
C PRO A 83 5.54 12.92 -6.38
N ALA A 84 5.10 12.96 -5.13
CA ALA A 84 5.89 13.45 -4.00
C ALA A 84 6.57 12.34 -3.20
N ALA A 85 6.30 11.08 -3.52
CA ALA A 85 6.67 9.95 -2.68
C ALA A 85 8.15 9.59 -2.77
N ASN A 86 8.70 9.21 -1.61
CA ASN A 86 10.04 8.65 -1.50
C ASN A 86 9.97 7.12 -1.64
N VAL A 87 10.78 6.57 -2.53
CA VAL A 87 10.77 5.14 -2.86
C VAL A 87 11.01 4.26 -1.63
N ASP A 88 11.98 4.62 -0.79
CA ASP A 88 12.32 3.81 0.38
C ASP A 88 11.18 3.77 1.39
N GLN A 89 10.51 4.91 1.60
CA GLN A 89 9.38 4.99 2.52
C GLN A 89 8.17 4.23 1.99
N VAL A 90 7.94 4.29 0.69
CA VAL A 90 6.84 3.55 0.06
C VAL A 90 7.12 2.04 0.13
N ARG A 91 8.38 1.63 -0.07
CA ARG A 91 8.76 0.22 0.09
C ARG A 91 8.47 -0.26 1.52
N GLU A 92 8.81 0.53 2.53
CA GLU A 92 8.52 0.18 3.92
C GLU A 92 7.01 0.07 4.18
N ALA A 93 6.23 1.00 3.65
CA ALA A 93 4.79 0.97 3.79
C ALA A 93 4.17 -0.25 3.10
N LEU A 94 4.63 -0.56 1.89
CA LEU A 94 4.18 -1.76 1.17
C LEU A 94 4.58 -3.04 1.92
N SER A 95 5.77 -3.07 2.50
CA SER A 95 6.22 -4.20 3.31
C SER A 95 5.29 -4.42 4.49
N ALA A 96 4.94 -3.34 5.21
CA ALA A 96 4.01 -3.43 6.33
C ALA A 96 2.64 -3.93 5.87
N ALA A 97 2.12 -3.38 4.77
CA ALA A 97 0.82 -3.78 4.20
C ALA A 97 0.83 -5.26 3.80
N TRP A 98 1.89 -5.70 3.14
CA TRP A 98 2.03 -7.10 2.75
C TRP A 98 2.05 -8.02 3.99
N ARG A 99 2.81 -7.66 5.03
CA ARG A 99 2.88 -8.45 6.27
C ARG A 99 1.54 -8.52 7.00
N ASN A 100 0.77 -7.43 6.96
CA ASN A 100 -0.57 -7.42 7.57
C ASN A 100 -1.54 -8.36 6.87
N THR A 101 -1.29 -8.67 5.61
CA THR A 101 -2.22 -9.38 4.73
C THR A 101 -1.79 -10.81 4.45
N ALA A 102 -0.49 -11.06 4.34
CA ALA A 102 0.05 -12.39 4.08
C ALA A 102 -0.21 -13.34 5.25
N PRO A 103 -0.37 -14.66 4.98
CA PRO A 103 -0.41 -15.63 6.06
C PRO A 103 0.82 -15.50 6.94
N LYS A 104 0.65 -15.69 8.24
CA LYS A 104 1.72 -15.51 9.22
C LYS A 104 2.98 -16.31 8.85
N ARG A 105 2.80 -17.56 8.43
CA ARG A 105 3.93 -18.42 8.05
C ARG A 105 4.73 -17.82 6.88
N LEU A 106 4.03 -17.29 5.88
CA LEU A 106 4.68 -16.67 4.73
C LEU A 106 5.40 -15.39 5.14
N ALA A 107 4.78 -14.56 5.98
CA ALA A 107 5.37 -13.31 6.46
C ALA A 107 6.65 -13.56 7.27
N GLU A 108 6.74 -14.68 7.97
CA GLU A 108 7.91 -15.04 8.77
C GLU A 108 9.12 -15.44 7.92
N THR A 109 8.93 -15.75 6.63
CA THR A 109 10.03 -16.11 5.75
C THR A 109 10.72 -14.92 5.11
N CYS A 110 10.26 -13.72 5.41
CA CYS A 110 10.82 -12.49 4.83
C CYS A 110 11.55 -11.65 5.89
#